data_83a81cadb7a1f08cda8cdd12a557f14e
#
_entry.id   83a81cadb7a1f08cda8cdd12a557f14e
#
_cell.length_a   1.000
_cell.length_b   1.000
_cell.length_c   1.000
_cell.angle_alpha   90.00
_cell.angle_beta   90.00
_cell.angle_gamma   90.00
#
_symmetry.space_group_name_H-M   'P 1'
#
loop_
_entity.id
_entity.type
_entity.pdbx_description
1 polymer ?
#
loop_
_entity_poly.entity_id
_entity_poly.type
_entity_poly.pdbx_seq_one_letter_code
_entity_poly.pdbx_strand_id
1 'polypeptide(L)'
;MARSRQLVVSCIALGAITALAGDAHAQRRGFGSFGCIDPPTSNIPYDGRFTFARIKYNGGPGNCYYRGEPSWAHGYGYTQNGTAESNLMKITAQISTLRPHVDGTNVIAIDDPELFRYPVAFLVEGGYLTLTPKEAAALRKYLLKGGFLIIDDSREDIPRGQRGWEQLQAMLSLILPGAKTVDLDTSYPIFHSFFDIASFGIVKQSYDQGPPIFRGIFADNDPKKRLMVIINFNTDVSDYWEFSATGFRPIEESNEAYKLGVNYVIYGLTH
;
A
#
# COMPACT_ATOMS: atom_id res chain seq x y z
N MET A 1 78.39 -50.40 1.76
CA MET A 1 77.96 -49.03 2.00
C MET A 1 76.92 -48.68 0.98
N ALA A 2 75.65 -48.85 1.31
CA ALA A 2 74.51 -48.52 0.44
C ALA A 2 73.55 -47.56 1.16
N ARG A 3 73.38 -46.41 0.61
CA ARG A 3 72.44 -45.35 1.13
C ARG A 3 71.06 -45.59 0.52
N SER A 4 70.10 -45.96 1.36
CA SER A 4 68.71 -46.00 1.02
C SER A 4 68.11 -44.61 0.84
N ARG A 5 67.51 -44.36 -0.29
CA ARG A 5 66.65 -43.15 -0.53
C ARG A 5 65.21 -43.52 -0.24
N GLN A 6 64.66 -42.89 0.76
CA GLN A 6 63.23 -42.95 1.01
C GLN A 6 62.49 -42.03 0.03
N LEU A 7 61.53 -42.61 -0.71
CA LEU A 7 60.55 -41.87 -1.51
C LEU A 7 59.42 -41.44 -0.59
N VAL A 8 59.18 -40.13 -0.52
CA VAL A 8 58.02 -39.53 0.13
C VAL A 8 56.93 -39.45 -0.95
N VAL A 9 55.89 -40.23 -0.78
CA VAL A 9 54.68 -40.14 -1.62
C VAL A 9 53.74 -39.13 -0.97
N SER A 10 53.58 -37.99 -1.63
CA SER A 10 52.58 -36.99 -1.23
C SER A 10 51.24 -37.32 -1.80
N CYS A 11 50.32 -37.76 -0.97
CA CYS A 11 48.90 -37.89 -1.33
C CYS A 11 48.26 -36.52 -1.37
N ILE A 12 47.94 -36.04 -2.56
CA ILE A 12 47.07 -34.83 -2.72
C ILE A 12 45.62 -35.32 -2.59
N ALA A 13 44.99 -34.97 -1.48
CA ALA A 13 43.55 -35.16 -1.31
C ALA A 13 42.82 -34.04 -2.06
N LEU A 14 42.17 -34.40 -3.18
CA LEU A 14 41.18 -33.51 -3.80
C LEU A 14 39.92 -33.45 -2.93
N GLY A 15 39.77 -32.42 -2.17
CA GLY A 15 38.51 -32.11 -1.51
C GLY A 15 37.50 -31.57 -2.52
N ALA A 16 36.47 -32.33 -2.82
CA ALA A 16 35.33 -31.88 -3.57
C ALA A 16 34.54 -30.87 -2.73
N ILE A 17 34.62 -29.58 -3.07
CA ILE A 17 33.75 -28.53 -2.51
C ILE A 17 32.41 -28.65 -3.24
N THR A 18 31.45 -29.34 -2.61
CA THR A 18 30.04 -29.22 -2.99
C THR A 18 29.55 -27.86 -2.60
N ALA A 19 29.45 -26.95 -3.57
CA ALA A 19 28.77 -25.71 -3.41
C ALA A 19 27.27 -26.02 -3.23
N LEU A 20 26.81 -25.97 -1.99
CA LEU A 20 25.38 -25.79 -1.69
C LEU A 20 24.96 -24.44 -2.25
N ALA A 21 24.29 -24.48 -3.38
CA ALA A 21 23.53 -23.33 -3.86
C ALA A 21 22.35 -23.13 -2.89
N GLY A 22 22.62 -22.49 -1.76
CA GLY A 22 21.58 -21.90 -0.97
C GLY A 22 20.99 -20.76 -1.81
N ASP A 23 19.70 -20.83 -2.07
CA ASP A 23 18.94 -19.71 -2.59
C ASP A 23 19.11 -18.51 -1.65
N ALA A 24 20.15 -17.74 -1.91
CA ALA A 24 20.27 -16.40 -1.37
C ALA A 24 19.19 -15.58 -2.08
N HIS A 25 17.97 -15.60 -1.55
CA HIS A 25 17.11 -14.46 -1.69
C HIS A 25 17.89 -13.29 -1.06
N ALA A 26 18.70 -12.65 -1.89
CA ALA A 26 19.30 -11.40 -1.56
C ALA A 26 18.10 -10.47 -1.25
N GLN A 27 17.80 -10.31 0.03
CA GLN A 27 17.07 -9.15 0.49
C GLN A 27 17.82 -7.98 -0.13
N ARG A 28 17.30 -7.49 -1.26
CA ARG A 28 17.67 -6.18 -1.74
C ARG A 28 17.38 -5.27 -0.56
N ARG A 29 18.44 -4.89 0.14
CA ARG A 29 18.41 -3.71 1.00
C ARG A 29 17.99 -2.60 0.05
N GLY A 30 16.66 -2.40 -0.06
CA GLY A 30 16.11 -1.29 -0.79
C GLY A 30 16.79 -0.07 -0.20
N PHE A 31 17.23 0.84 -1.04
CA PHE A 31 17.62 2.17 -0.64
C PHE A 31 16.44 2.70 0.19
N GLY A 32 16.57 2.61 1.52
CA GLY A 32 15.60 3.19 2.44
C GLY A 32 15.40 4.64 2.03
N SER A 33 14.21 5.12 2.08
CA SER A 33 13.88 6.53 1.82
C SER A 33 14.92 7.39 2.53
N PHE A 34 15.84 7.97 1.79
CA PHE A 34 17.03 8.74 2.21
C PHE A 34 17.06 9.09 3.71
N GLY A 35 17.49 8.14 4.57
CA GLY A 35 17.61 8.33 6.00
C GLY A 35 16.39 7.95 6.86
N CYS A 36 15.27 7.52 6.29
CA CYS A 36 14.15 7.00 7.05
C CYS A 36 14.40 5.54 7.47
N ILE A 37 13.85 5.15 8.60
CA ILE A 37 13.95 3.79 9.14
C ILE A 37 12.71 3.01 8.70
N ASP A 38 12.90 2.08 7.78
CA ASP A 38 11.82 1.16 7.38
C ASP A 38 11.42 0.27 8.58
N PRO A 39 10.13 0.20 8.92
CA PRO A 39 9.67 -0.75 9.92
C PRO A 39 9.82 -2.19 9.40
N PRO A 40 9.97 -3.17 10.31
CA PRO A 40 9.99 -4.57 9.93
C PRO A 40 8.66 -4.96 9.26
N THR A 41 8.72 -5.69 8.17
CA THR A 41 7.54 -6.19 7.45
C THR A 41 7.54 -7.71 7.43
N SER A 42 6.38 -8.32 7.64
CA SER A 42 6.20 -9.77 7.57
C SER A 42 5.01 -10.07 6.68
N ASN A 43 5.28 -10.40 5.42
CA ASN A 43 4.24 -10.71 4.46
C ASN A 43 3.69 -12.12 4.67
N ILE A 44 2.36 -12.25 4.61
CA ILE A 44 1.66 -13.53 4.62
C ILE A 44 1.82 -14.16 3.24
N PRO A 45 2.27 -15.43 3.14
CA PRO A 45 2.35 -16.12 1.85
C PRO A 45 0.99 -16.16 1.15
N TYR A 46 0.99 -15.95 -0.15
CA TYR A 46 -0.24 -16.00 -0.94
C TYR A 46 -0.83 -17.42 -0.96
N ASP A 47 -2.05 -17.56 -0.44
CA ASP A 47 -2.80 -18.82 -0.35
C ASP A 47 -4.15 -18.79 -1.08
N GLY A 48 -4.42 -17.73 -1.87
CA GLY A 48 -5.67 -17.51 -2.58
C GLY A 48 -6.73 -16.75 -1.77
N ARG A 49 -6.50 -16.49 -0.48
CA ARG A 49 -7.38 -15.65 0.35
C ARG A 49 -7.05 -14.18 0.13
N PHE A 50 -8.05 -13.34 0.30
CA PHE A 50 -7.82 -11.90 0.27
C PHE A 50 -6.88 -11.48 1.39
N THR A 51 -5.84 -10.76 1.02
CA THR A 51 -4.90 -10.09 1.93
C THR A 51 -4.81 -8.64 1.52
N PHE A 52 -4.91 -7.74 2.46
CA PHE A 52 -4.74 -6.32 2.17
C PHE A 52 -3.28 -6.06 1.76
N ALA A 53 -3.06 -5.33 0.69
CA ALA A 53 -1.73 -5.05 0.16
C ALA A 53 -1.43 -3.55 0.25
N ARG A 54 -0.56 -3.18 1.20
CA ARG A 54 -0.05 -1.82 1.34
C ARG A 54 1.11 -1.60 0.38
N ILE A 55 1.07 -0.51 -0.35
CA ILE A 55 2.12 -0.13 -1.30
C ILE A 55 3.31 0.50 -0.56
N LYS A 56 4.48 -0.11 -0.72
CA LYS A 56 5.75 0.49 -0.34
C LYS A 56 6.27 1.34 -1.48
N TYR A 57 6.47 2.62 -1.23
CA TYR A 57 6.95 3.59 -2.22
C TYR A 57 8.09 4.44 -1.65
N ASN A 58 8.76 5.19 -2.52
CA ASN A 58 9.77 6.15 -2.13
C ASN A 58 9.13 7.51 -1.87
N GLY A 59 9.35 8.08 -0.69
CA GLY A 59 8.88 9.41 -0.31
C GLY A 59 9.81 10.55 -0.71
N GLY A 60 10.88 10.25 -1.47
CA GLY A 60 11.90 11.24 -1.83
C GLY A 60 12.84 11.64 -0.68
N PRO A 61 13.87 12.46 -0.95
CA PRO A 61 14.87 12.85 0.04
C PRO A 61 14.28 13.65 1.21
N GLY A 62 14.57 13.21 2.43
CA GLY A 62 14.16 13.91 3.65
C GLY A 62 12.66 13.81 4.00
N ASN A 63 11.89 13.04 3.27
CA ASN A 63 10.46 12.83 3.50
C ASN A 63 10.18 11.68 4.45
N CYS A 64 10.87 11.65 5.58
CA CYS A 64 10.49 10.79 6.68
C CYS A 64 9.29 11.40 7.39
N TYR A 65 8.31 10.58 7.67
CA TYR A 65 7.13 10.91 8.43
C TYR A 65 7.45 10.93 9.94
N TYR A 66 6.45 10.94 10.76
CA TYR A 66 6.58 10.94 12.20
C TYR A 66 7.53 9.81 12.68
N ARG A 67 8.38 10.11 13.67
CA ARG A 67 9.41 9.21 14.24
C ARG A 67 10.51 8.70 13.28
N GLY A 68 10.64 9.31 12.10
CA GLY A 68 11.66 8.92 11.16
C GLY A 68 11.30 7.73 10.29
N GLU A 69 10.04 7.31 10.29
CA GLU A 69 9.53 6.27 9.38
C GLU A 69 9.26 6.86 7.98
N PRO A 70 9.31 6.05 6.92
CA PRO A 70 8.91 6.49 5.59
C PRO A 70 7.40 6.75 5.54
N SER A 71 6.95 7.68 4.69
CA SER A 71 5.54 8.07 4.60
C SER A 71 4.60 6.90 4.26
N TRP A 72 5.05 5.91 3.48
CA TRP A 72 4.26 4.71 3.18
C TRP A 72 3.90 3.90 4.43
N ALA A 73 4.69 4.05 5.50
CA ALA A 73 4.51 3.31 6.74
C ALA A 73 3.63 4.03 7.76
N HIS A 74 3.02 5.17 7.40
CA HIS A 74 2.07 5.85 8.27
C HIS A 74 0.94 4.90 8.70
N GLY A 75 0.72 4.79 10.01
CA GLY A 75 -0.25 3.85 10.59
C GLY A 75 0.15 2.37 10.54
N TYR A 76 1.29 2.01 9.93
CA TYR A 76 1.80 0.64 9.88
C TYR A 76 2.84 0.35 10.97
N GLY A 77 3.84 1.22 11.10
CA GLY A 77 4.99 1.00 11.97
C GLY A 77 4.70 1.17 13.46
N TYR A 78 3.76 2.05 13.82
CA TYR A 78 3.42 2.32 15.23
C TYR A 78 2.75 1.17 15.93
N THR A 79 1.92 0.47 15.21
CA THR A 79 0.93 -0.44 15.76
C THR A 79 1.27 -1.89 15.49
N GLN A 80 2.43 -2.15 14.89
CA GLN A 80 2.90 -3.49 14.53
C GLN A 80 1.93 -4.21 13.56
N ASN A 81 2.28 -4.24 12.29
CA ASN A 81 1.61 -5.01 11.22
C ASN A 81 0.31 -4.45 10.62
N GLY A 82 0.14 -3.13 10.55
CA GLY A 82 -1.00 -2.53 9.85
C GLY A 82 -2.31 -2.71 10.61
N THR A 83 -2.42 -2.07 11.77
CA THR A 83 -3.62 -2.16 12.63
C THR A 83 -4.87 -1.65 11.90
N ALA A 84 -4.75 -0.60 11.09
CA ALA A 84 -5.87 -0.06 10.32
C ALA A 84 -6.47 -1.13 9.41
N GLU A 85 -5.65 -1.74 8.57
CA GLU A 85 -6.08 -2.77 7.62
C GLU A 85 -6.54 -4.04 8.32
N SER A 86 -5.86 -4.45 9.40
CA SER A 86 -6.29 -5.59 10.23
C SER A 86 -7.68 -5.37 10.82
N ASN A 87 -7.96 -4.18 11.36
CA ASN A 87 -9.27 -3.86 11.92
C ASN A 87 -10.34 -3.83 10.82
N LEU A 88 -10.05 -3.23 9.66
CA LEU A 88 -10.95 -3.28 8.51
C LEU A 88 -11.25 -4.72 8.08
N MET A 89 -10.23 -5.57 8.01
CA MET A 89 -10.40 -6.98 7.62
C MET A 89 -11.19 -7.78 8.65
N LYS A 90 -11.01 -7.54 9.94
CA LYS A 90 -11.82 -8.17 11.01
C LYS A 90 -13.30 -7.83 10.87
N ILE A 91 -13.63 -6.56 10.63
CA ILE A 91 -15.00 -6.12 10.36
C ILE A 91 -15.53 -6.78 9.08
N THR A 92 -14.79 -6.70 7.99
CA THR A 92 -15.18 -7.29 6.70
C THR A 92 -15.47 -8.80 6.81
N ALA A 93 -14.65 -9.54 7.56
CA ALA A 93 -14.83 -10.96 7.79
C ALA A 93 -16.09 -11.30 8.57
N GLN A 94 -16.54 -10.39 9.45
CA GLN A 94 -17.75 -10.60 10.27
C GLN A 94 -19.05 -10.33 9.53
N ILE A 95 -19.03 -9.35 8.59
CA ILE A 95 -20.25 -8.86 7.94
C ILE A 95 -20.45 -9.41 6.52
N SER A 96 -19.46 -10.12 5.98
CA SER A 96 -19.49 -10.65 4.62
C SER A 96 -19.08 -12.12 4.58
N THR A 97 -19.23 -12.76 3.41
CA THR A 97 -18.71 -14.11 3.16
C THR A 97 -17.23 -14.15 2.78
N LEU A 98 -16.60 -13.00 2.63
CA LEU A 98 -15.16 -12.90 2.39
C LEU A 98 -14.42 -13.43 3.62
N ARG A 99 -13.43 -14.28 3.39
CA ARG A 99 -12.57 -14.84 4.43
C ARG A 99 -11.15 -14.28 4.27
N PRO A 100 -10.93 -12.98 4.55
CA PRO A 100 -9.63 -12.37 4.39
C PRO A 100 -8.63 -12.86 5.46
N HIS A 101 -7.36 -12.57 5.25
CA HIS A 101 -6.41 -12.56 6.35
C HIS A 101 -6.67 -11.36 7.25
N VAL A 102 -6.78 -11.58 8.56
CA VAL A 102 -7.17 -10.55 9.54
C VAL A 102 -6.01 -10.15 10.46
N ASP A 103 -4.90 -10.88 10.44
CA ASP A 103 -3.81 -10.74 11.40
C ASP A 103 -2.61 -9.98 10.83
N GLY A 104 -2.72 -9.44 9.64
CA GLY A 104 -1.63 -8.70 9.00
C GLY A 104 -1.97 -8.17 7.63
N THR A 105 -1.10 -7.28 7.18
CA THR A 105 -1.14 -6.62 5.88
C THR A 105 0.16 -6.92 5.15
N ASN A 106 0.08 -7.27 3.87
CA ASN A 106 1.27 -7.43 3.05
C ASN A 106 1.78 -6.07 2.58
N VAL A 107 3.09 -5.88 2.66
CA VAL A 107 3.77 -4.68 2.18
C VAL A 107 4.50 -5.03 0.89
N ILE A 108 4.07 -4.43 -0.22
CA ILE A 108 4.51 -4.78 -1.57
C ILE A 108 5.10 -3.54 -2.24
N ALA A 109 6.29 -3.67 -2.79
CA ALA A 109 6.88 -2.58 -3.58
C ALA A 109 6.13 -2.39 -4.90
N ILE A 110 6.05 -1.14 -5.38
CA ILE A 110 5.29 -0.80 -6.60
C ILE A 110 5.71 -1.63 -7.82
N ASP A 111 6.99 -1.91 -7.96
CA ASP A 111 7.54 -2.65 -9.10
C ASP A 111 7.72 -4.16 -8.85
N ASP A 112 7.24 -4.65 -7.71
CA ASP A 112 7.25 -6.08 -7.39
C ASP A 112 6.16 -6.79 -8.19
N PRO A 113 6.49 -7.83 -8.98
CA PRO A 113 5.49 -8.60 -9.72
C PRO A 113 4.47 -9.31 -8.81
N GLU A 114 4.77 -9.52 -7.54
CA GLU A 114 3.85 -10.06 -6.55
C GLU A 114 2.59 -9.19 -6.40
N LEU A 115 2.67 -7.88 -6.65
CA LEU A 115 1.53 -6.96 -6.59
C LEU A 115 0.34 -7.43 -7.46
N PHE A 116 0.60 -8.12 -8.57
CA PHE A 116 -0.45 -8.62 -9.47
C PHE A 116 -1.31 -9.75 -8.88
N ARG A 117 -0.97 -10.27 -7.71
CA ARG A 117 -1.79 -11.25 -6.98
C ARG A 117 -2.85 -10.59 -6.09
N TYR A 118 -2.72 -9.29 -5.87
CA TYR A 118 -3.59 -8.53 -4.97
C TYR A 118 -4.51 -7.62 -5.79
N PRO A 119 -5.82 -7.88 -5.83
CA PRO A 119 -6.75 -7.09 -6.63
C PRO A 119 -6.94 -5.67 -6.10
N VAL A 120 -6.73 -5.46 -4.81
CA VAL A 120 -6.84 -4.16 -4.13
C VAL A 120 -5.51 -3.79 -3.51
N ALA A 121 -5.00 -2.63 -3.87
CA ALA A 121 -3.78 -2.04 -3.31
C ALA A 121 -4.10 -0.75 -2.55
N PHE A 122 -3.34 -0.50 -1.47
CA PHE A 122 -3.56 0.62 -0.57
C PHE A 122 -2.28 1.46 -0.44
N LEU A 123 -2.39 2.75 -0.68
CA LEU A 123 -1.32 3.72 -0.60
C LEU A 123 -1.75 4.86 0.31
N VAL A 124 -1.00 5.13 1.35
CA VAL A 124 -1.24 6.26 2.26
C VAL A 124 -0.27 7.41 1.95
N GLU A 125 -0.62 8.61 2.38
CA GLU A 125 0.25 9.79 2.26
C GLU A 125 0.70 10.05 0.83
N GLY A 126 -0.25 10.02 -0.11
CA GLY A 126 0.04 10.16 -1.54
C GLY A 126 0.81 11.42 -1.92
N GLY A 127 0.73 12.48 -1.10
CA GLY A 127 1.46 13.73 -1.30
C GLY A 127 2.99 13.59 -1.22
N TYR A 128 3.49 12.51 -0.62
CA TYR A 128 4.93 12.21 -0.55
C TYR A 128 5.42 11.26 -1.64
N LEU A 129 4.51 10.73 -2.46
CA LEU A 129 4.85 9.74 -3.48
C LEU A 129 5.89 10.29 -4.47
N THR A 130 6.96 9.54 -4.70
CA THR A 130 7.87 9.73 -5.82
C THR A 130 8.06 8.42 -6.56
N LEU A 131 8.14 8.49 -7.89
CA LEU A 131 8.21 7.32 -8.74
C LEU A 131 9.35 7.43 -9.74
N THR A 132 10.07 6.34 -9.91
CA THR A 132 10.88 6.13 -11.10
C THR A 132 9.98 5.81 -12.30
N PRO A 133 10.46 6.00 -13.55
CA PRO A 133 9.71 5.58 -14.74
C PRO A 133 9.33 4.09 -14.74
N LYS A 134 10.16 3.23 -14.13
CA LYS A 134 9.91 1.80 -14.01
C LYS A 134 8.73 1.52 -13.04
N GLU A 135 8.70 2.16 -11.89
CA GLU A 135 7.61 2.03 -10.91
C GLU A 135 6.29 2.57 -11.48
N ALA A 136 6.32 3.73 -12.14
CA ALA A 136 5.14 4.28 -12.81
C ALA A 136 4.58 3.33 -13.88
N ALA A 137 5.47 2.71 -14.70
CA ALA A 137 5.05 1.73 -15.69
C ALA A 137 4.48 0.44 -15.07
N ALA A 138 5.04 -0.02 -13.94
CA ALA A 138 4.56 -1.18 -13.22
C ALA A 138 3.16 -0.94 -12.64
N LEU A 139 2.96 0.19 -11.97
CA LEU A 139 1.66 0.56 -11.39
C LEU A 139 0.60 0.80 -12.47
N ARG A 140 0.99 1.42 -13.60
CA ARG A 140 0.11 1.52 -14.79
C ARG A 140 -0.36 0.14 -15.25
N LYS A 141 0.58 -0.79 -15.41
CA LYS A 141 0.26 -2.16 -15.84
C LYS A 141 -0.67 -2.85 -14.86
N TYR A 142 -0.47 -2.67 -13.56
CA TYR A 142 -1.34 -3.19 -12.51
C TYR A 142 -2.77 -2.66 -12.67
N LEU A 143 -2.95 -1.35 -12.79
CA LEU A 143 -4.25 -0.71 -12.93
C LEU A 143 -4.97 -1.13 -14.23
N LEU A 144 -4.25 -1.15 -15.35
CA LEU A 144 -4.82 -1.54 -16.65
C LEU A 144 -5.19 -3.03 -16.73
N LYS A 145 -4.60 -3.88 -15.87
CA LYS A 145 -4.92 -5.31 -15.78
C LYS A 145 -6.03 -5.66 -14.78
N GLY A 146 -6.69 -4.68 -14.20
CA GLY A 146 -7.81 -4.89 -13.29
C GLY A 146 -7.52 -4.55 -11.84
N GLY A 147 -6.30 -4.17 -11.48
CA GLY A 147 -5.98 -3.73 -10.12
C GLY A 147 -6.75 -2.46 -9.75
N PHE A 148 -7.14 -2.37 -8.48
CA PHE A 148 -7.80 -1.22 -7.88
C PHE A 148 -6.88 -0.60 -6.84
N LEU A 149 -6.68 0.72 -6.91
CA LEU A 149 -5.81 1.45 -5.99
C LEU A 149 -6.61 2.40 -5.12
N ILE A 150 -6.46 2.27 -3.81
CA ILE A 150 -6.95 3.23 -2.82
C ILE A 150 -5.78 4.12 -2.43
N ILE A 151 -5.93 5.43 -2.57
CA ILE A 151 -4.98 6.44 -2.08
C ILE A 151 -5.64 7.20 -0.95
N ASP A 152 -5.12 7.07 0.24
CA ASP A 152 -5.67 7.67 1.46
C ASP A 152 -4.77 8.77 2.01
N ASP A 153 -5.31 9.61 2.89
CA ASP A 153 -4.64 10.74 3.53
C ASP A 153 -3.94 11.67 2.53
N SER A 154 -4.72 12.13 1.56
CA SER A 154 -4.27 13.11 0.57
C SER A 154 -4.76 14.50 0.93
N ARG A 155 -3.90 15.51 0.79
CA ARG A 155 -4.20 16.88 1.16
C ARG A 155 -3.49 17.89 0.27
N GLU A 156 -3.95 19.15 0.31
CA GLU A 156 -3.36 20.22 -0.50
C GLU A 156 -1.89 20.44 -0.12
N ASP A 157 -1.65 20.69 1.15
CA ASP A 157 -0.31 20.95 1.67
C ASP A 157 0.10 19.86 2.66
N ILE A 158 1.33 19.39 2.53
CA ILE A 158 1.96 18.48 3.49
C ILE A 158 3.03 19.25 4.29
N PRO A 159 3.46 18.72 5.45
CA PRO A 159 4.49 19.35 6.27
C PRO A 159 5.72 19.82 5.48
N ARG A 160 6.36 20.90 5.95
CA ARG A 160 7.50 21.56 5.33
C ARG A 160 7.18 22.40 4.09
N GLY A 161 5.91 22.81 3.91
CA GLY A 161 5.49 23.70 2.83
C GLY A 161 5.49 23.06 1.45
N GLN A 162 5.41 21.75 1.39
CA GLN A 162 5.30 21.02 0.13
C GLN A 162 3.84 20.93 -0.30
N ARG A 163 3.60 21.03 -1.61
CA ARG A 163 2.28 20.94 -2.23
C ARG A 163 1.93 19.47 -2.49
N GLY A 164 1.28 18.84 -1.52
CA GLY A 164 0.98 17.40 -1.54
C GLY A 164 0.09 17.00 -2.72
N TRP A 165 -0.96 17.77 -2.98
CA TRP A 165 -1.85 17.46 -4.10
C TRP A 165 -1.17 17.63 -5.46
N GLU A 166 -0.40 18.69 -5.66
CA GLU A 166 0.36 18.89 -6.90
C GLU A 166 1.36 17.75 -7.14
N GLN A 167 2.05 17.31 -6.08
CA GLN A 167 2.97 16.18 -6.14
C GLN A 167 2.24 14.90 -6.55
N LEU A 168 1.12 14.59 -5.90
CA LEU A 168 0.32 13.41 -6.25
C LEU A 168 -0.17 13.47 -7.70
N GLN A 169 -0.68 14.62 -8.15
CA GLN A 169 -1.12 14.79 -9.53
C GLN A 169 0.02 14.57 -10.55
N ALA A 170 1.22 15.05 -10.25
CA ALA A 170 2.39 14.82 -11.09
C ALA A 170 2.71 13.33 -11.21
N MET A 171 2.66 12.58 -10.09
CA MET A 171 2.89 11.13 -10.10
C MET A 171 1.77 10.37 -10.80
N LEU A 172 0.51 10.75 -10.59
CA LEU A 172 -0.62 10.15 -11.32
C LEU A 172 -0.51 10.37 -12.84
N SER A 173 0.00 11.53 -13.27
CA SER A 173 0.25 11.81 -14.68
C SER A 173 1.37 10.95 -15.28
N LEU A 174 2.36 10.54 -14.46
CA LEU A 174 3.37 9.56 -14.87
C LEU A 174 2.80 8.15 -14.96
N ILE A 175 1.93 7.78 -14.02
CA ILE A 175 1.29 6.45 -13.99
C ILE A 175 0.31 6.31 -15.15
N LEU A 176 -0.60 7.26 -15.31
CA LEU A 176 -1.69 7.24 -16.30
C LEU A 176 -1.68 8.56 -17.11
N PRO A 177 -0.82 8.67 -18.14
CA PRO A 177 -0.75 9.88 -18.97
C PRO A 177 -2.09 10.24 -19.57
N GLY A 178 -2.51 11.49 -19.35
CA GLY A 178 -3.78 12.01 -19.84
C GLY A 178 -5.00 11.61 -19.01
N ALA A 179 -4.82 10.86 -17.91
CA ALA A 179 -5.91 10.57 -17.00
C ALA A 179 -6.40 11.85 -16.29
N LYS A 180 -7.70 11.91 -16.06
CA LYS A 180 -8.36 13.01 -15.36
C LYS A 180 -8.92 12.50 -14.03
N THR A 181 -8.74 13.28 -12.99
CA THR A 181 -9.44 13.08 -11.73
C THR A 181 -10.84 13.68 -11.80
N VAL A 182 -11.83 12.98 -11.25
CA VAL A 182 -13.23 13.38 -11.18
C VAL A 182 -13.62 13.42 -9.71
N ASP A 183 -14.21 14.51 -9.25
CA ASP A 183 -14.80 14.56 -7.91
C ASP A 183 -16.06 13.69 -7.90
N LEU A 184 -16.14 12.77 -6.92
CA LEU A 184 -17.21 11.80 -6.80
C LEU A 184 -18.21 12.28 -5.75
N ASP A 185 -19.47 12.21 -6.08
CA ASP A 185 -20.56 12.29 -5.11
C ASP A 185 -21.06 10.91 -4.70
N THR A 186 -22.03 10.86 -3.79
CA THR A 186 -22.54 9.59 -3.25
C THR A 186 -23.31 8.74 -4.26
N SER A 187 -23.60 9.23 -5.48
CA SER A 187 -24.31 8.45 -6.51
C SER A 187 -23.43 7.42 -7.23
N TYR A 188 -22.11 7.51 -7.07
CA TYR A 188 -21.20 6.58 -7.74
C TYR A 188 -21.26 5.16 -7.15
N PRO A 189 -21.19 4.11 -8.00
CA PRO A 189 -21.36 2.71 -7.58
C PRO A 189 -20.46 2.26 -6.43
N ILE A 190 -19.25 2.79 -6.31
CA ILE A 190 -18.32 2.45 -5.23
C ILE A 190 -18.92 2.73 -3.84
N PHE A 191 -19.79 3.74 -3.72
CA PHE A 191 -20.43 4.10 -2.44
C PHE A 191 -21.68 3.27 -2.14
N HIS A 192 -22.01 2.29 -3.00
CA HIS A 192 -23.13 1.37 -2.88
C HIS A 192 -22.73 -0.10 -3.07
N SER A 193 -21.43 -0.40 -3.08
CA SER A 193 -20.92 -1.75 -3.38
C SER A 193 -21.27 -2.78 -2.30
N PHE A 194 -21.51 -2.34 -1.06
CA PHE A 194 -21.97 -3.17 0.06
C PHE A 194 -22.89 -2.36 0.99
N PHE A 195 -22.48 -1.19 1.40
CA PHE A 195 -23.24 -0.25 2.20
C PHE A 195 -23.65 0.95 1.36
N ASP A 196 -24.83 1.52 1.64
CA ASP A 196 -25.25 2.79 1.09
C ASP A 196 -24.62 3.94 1.89
N ILE A 197 -23.77 4.73 1.23
CA ILE A 197 -23.17 5.93 1.80
C ILE A 197 -24.01 7.14 1.39
N ALA A 198 -24.73 7.71 2.35
CA ALA A 198 -25.63 8.83 2.09
C ALA A 198 -24.94 10.20 2.10
N SER A 199 -23.80 10.33 2.80
CA SER A 199 -23.08 11.60 2.98
C SER A 199 -21.62 11.36 3.36
N PHE A 200 -20.75 12.28 2.96
CA PHE A 200 -19.33 12.28 3.35
C PHE A 200 -19.06 13.21 4.57
N GLY A 201 -20.09 13.86 5.12
CA GLY A 201 -19.91 14.90 6.13
C GLY A 201 -19.42 14.42 7.50
N ILE A 202 -19.43 13.10 7.75
CA ILE A 202 -19.01 12.52 9.02
C ILE A 202 -17.50 12.19 9.03
N VAL A 203 -16.96 11.79 7.88
CA VAL A 203 -15.55 11.39 7.78
C VAL A 203 -14.67 12.61 7.50
N LYS A 204 -14.35 13.35 8.56
CA LYS A 204 -13.54 14.56 8.49
C LYS A 204 -12.07 14.27 8.79
N GLN A 205 -11.20 15.12 8.29
CA GLN A 205 -9.80 15.07 8.67
C GLN A 205 -9.59 15.62 10.08
N SER A 206 -8.59 15.08 10.80
CA SER A 206 -8.29 15.51 12.18
C SER A 206 -7.80 16.95 12.30
N TYR A 207 -7.26 17.54 11.24
CA TYR A 207 -6.69 18.90 11.26
C TYR A 207 -7.49 19.92 10.45
N ASP A 208 -8.75 19.66 10.18
CA ASP A 208 -9.73 20.61 9.61
C ASP A 208 -9.22 21.43 8.42
N GLN A 209 -8.80 20.74 7.36
CA GLN A 209 -8.39 21.41 6.10
C GLN A 209 -9.54 21.57 5.08
N GLY A 210 -10.76 21.44 5.52
CA GLY A 210 -11.97 21.52 4.70
C GLY A 210 -12.74 20.21 4.65
N PRO A 211 -13.82 20.15 3.85
CA PRO A 211 -14.63 18.95 3.73
C PRO A 211 -13.85 17.81 3.04
N PRO A 212 -14.14 16.55 3.37
CA PRO A 212 -13.61 15.42 2.63
C PRO A 212 -14.11 15.46 1.17
N ILE A 213 -13.21 15.18 0.24
CA ILE A 213 -13.50 15.09 -1.19
C ILE A 213 -12.98 13.74 -1.68
N PHE A 214 -13.86 12.95 -2.26
CA PHE A 214 -13.48 11.68 -2.87
C PHE A 214 -13.29 11.88 -4.37
N ARG A 215 -12.12 11.52 -4.88
CA ARG A 215 -11.75 11.69 -6.29
C ARG A 215 -11.50 10.35 -6.94
N GLY A 216 -11.90 10.21 -8.19
CA GLY A 216 -11.73 8.97 -8.95
C GLY A 216 -10.96 9.15 -10.24
N ILE A 217 -10.27 8.09 -10.66
CA ILE A 217 -9.71 7.96 -12.01
C ILE A 217 -10.35 6.73 -12.64
N PHE A 218 -11.03 6.93 -13.77
CA PHE A 218 -11.77 5.91 -14.49
C PHE A 218 -10.99 5.41 -15.71
N ALA A 219 -11.25 4.18 -16.09
CA ALA A 219 -10.75 3.63 -17.34
C ALA A 219 -11.22 4.49 -18.53
N ASP A 220 -10.31 4.81 -19.43
CA ASP A 220 -10.52 5.66 -20.60
C ASP A 220 -11.11 7.05 -20.29
N ASN A 221 -10.93 7.56 -19.08
CA ASN A 221 -11.53 8.81 -18.60
C ASN A 221 -13.08 8.85 -18.68
N ASP A 222 -13.74 7.70 -18.67
CA ASP A 222 -15.18 7.56 -18.75
C ASP A 222 -15.77 7.14 -17.40
N PRO A 223 -16.50 8.03 -16.70
CA PRO A 223 -17.11 7.70 -15.40
C PRO A 223 -18.13 6.55 -15.42
N LYS A 224 -18.54 6.09 -16.60
CA LYS A 224 -19.38 4.91 -16.77
C LYS A 224 -18.59 3.60 -16.82
N LYS A 225 -17.27 3.70 -16.92
CA LYS A 225 -16.35 2.55 -16.91
C LYS A 225 -15.83 2.28 -15.50
N ARG A 226 -14.98 1.28 -15.38
CA ARG A 226 -14.38 0.88 -14.10
C ARG A 226 -13.60 2.02 -13.47
N LEU A 227 -13.86 2.31 -12.20
CA LEU A 227 -13.01 3.14 -11.38
C LEU A 227 -11.72 2.36 -11.07
N MET A 228 -10.58 2.92 -11.47
CA MET A 228 -9.26 2.31 -11.27
C MET A 228 -8.57 2.79 -10.00
N VAL A 229 -8.81 4.04 -9.64
CA VAL A 229 -8.20 4.68 -8.47
C VAL A 229 -9.25 5.48 -7.73
N ILE A 230 -9.33 5.29 -6.41
CA ILE A 230 -10.04 6.19 -5.48
C ILE A 230 -9.02 6.97 -4.67
N ILE A 231 -9.25 8.26 -4.49
CA ILE A 231 -8.38 9.15 -3.73
C ILE A 231 -9.23 9.83 -2.66
N ASN A 232 -8.89 9.58 -1.41
CA ASN A 232 -9.50 10.24 -0.26
C ASN A 232 -8.72 11.54 0.01
N PHE A 233 -9.32 12.67 -0.34
CA PHE A 233 -8.71 13.98 -0.22
C PHE A 233 -9.35 14.76 0.94
N ASN A 234 -8.55 15.48 1.71
CA ASN A 234 -8.93 16.12 2.96
C ASN A 234 -9.58 15.18 3.98
N THR A 235 -9.19 13.94 3.97
CA THR A 235 -9.61 12.94 4.96
C THR A 235 -8.58 11.83 5.08
N ASP A 236 -8.42 11.31 6.28
CA ASP A 236 -7.64 10.13 6.59
C ASP A 236 -8.62 9.05 7.09
N VAL A 237 -9.12 8.27 6.14
CA VAL A 237 -10.12 7.23 6.41
C VAL A 237 -9.50 6.10 7.22
N SER A 238 -8.23 5.81 6.99
CA SER A 238 -7.50 4.75 7.70
C SER A 238 -7.24 5.05 9.17
N ASP A 239 -7.12 6.30 9.57
CA ASP A 239 -7.03 6.73 10.97
C ASP A 239 -8.24 6.24 11.79
N TYR A 240 -9.43 6.30 11.19
CA TYR A 240 -10.65 5.82 11.85
C TYR A 240 -10.65 4.31 12.06
N TRP A 241 -10.02 3.54 11.17
CA TRP A 241 -9.87 2.09 11.35
C TRP A 241 -8.80 1.80 12.41
N GLU A 242 -7.67 2.52 12.35
CA GLU A 242 -6.54 2.34 13.26
C GLU A 242 -6.94 2.57 14.73
N PHE A 243 -7.59 3.70 14.99
CA PHE A 243 -7.91 4.15 16.34
C PHE A 243 -9.33 3.77 16.82
N SER A 244 -10.05 2.95 16.06
CA SER A 244 -11.45 2.60 16.37
C SER A 244 -11.65 1.98 17.77
N ALA A 245 -10.69 1.20 18.27
CA ALA A 245 -10.76 0.55 19.59
C ALA A 245 -10.28 1.46 20.73
N THR A 246 -9.76 2.65 20.45
CA THR A 246 -9.12 3.51 21.45
C THR A 246 -10.06 4.58 22.01
N GLY A 247 -11.19 4.82 21.37
CA GLY A 247 -12.09 5.94 21.67
C GLY A 247 -11.53 7.31 21.22
N PHE A 248 -10.46 7.35 20.46
CA PHE A 248 -9.86 8.59 19.93
C PHE A 248 -10.78 9.27 18.91
N ARG A 249 -11.53 8.47 18.14
CA ARG A 249 -12.52 8.94 17.17
C ARG A 249 -13.93 8.62 17.64
N PRO A 250 -14.92 9.49 17.34
CA PRO A 250 -16.33 9.16 17.57
C PRO A 250 -16.73 7.87 16.86
N ILE A 251 -17.57 7.06 17.52
CA ILE A 251 -17.97 5.76 16.98
C ILE A 251 -18.76 5.89 15.68
N GLU A 252 -19.57 6.94 15.56
CA GLU A 252 -20.36 7.22 14.36
C GLU A 252 -19.45 7.49 13.16
N GLU A 253 -18.39 8.25 13.34
CA GLU A 253 -17.41 8.56 12.29
C GLU A 253 -16.61 7.31 11.91
N SER A 254 -16.17 6.53 12.91
CA SER A 254 -15.49 5.26 12.68
C SER A 254 -16.36 4.26 11.91
N ASN A 255 -17.65 4.20 12.22
CA ASN A 255 -18.59 3.34 11.48
C ASN A 255 -18.72 3.77 10.01
N GLU A 256 -18.82 5.06 9.71
CA GLU A 256 -18.87 5.53 8.32
C GLU A 256 -17.55 5.25 7.58
N ALA A 257 -16.40 5.42 8.24
CA ALA A 257 -15.11 5.06 7.66
C ALA A 257 -15.00 3.55 7.37
N TYR A 258 -15.51 2.68 8.26
CA TYR A 258 -15.59 1.24 8.00
C TYR A 258 -16.49 0.90 6.82
N LYS A 259 -17.65 1.55 6.69
CA LYS A 259 -18.53 1.36 5.52
C LYS A 259 -17.81 1.70 4.23
N LEU A 260 -17.08 2.84 4.19
CA LEU A 260 -16.26 3.23 3.04
C LEU A 260 -15.21 2.16 2.73
N GLY A 261 -14.44 1.73 3.72
CA GLY A 261 -13.39 0.72 3.53
C GLY A 261 -13.92 -0.61 3.01
N VAL A 262 -15.06 -1.09 3.56
CA VAL A 262 -15.73 -2.31 3.07
C VAL A 262 -16.18 -2.13 1.63
N ASN A 263 -16.80 -1.00 1.31
CA ASN A 263 -17.21 -0.69 -0.06
C ASN A 263 -16.03 -0.70 -1.03
N TYR A 264 -14.89 -0.12 -0.65
CA TYR A 264 -13.69 -0.11 -1.49
C TYR A 264 -13.17 -1.53 -1.76
N VAL A 265 -13.11 -2.37 -0.72
CA VAL A 265 -12.67 -3.76 -0.86
C VAL A 265 -13.62 -4.54 -1.77
N ILE A 266 -14.92 -4.45 -1.53
CA ILE A 266 -15.92 -5.15 -2.33
C ILE A 266 -15.93 -4.65 -3.78
N TYR A 267 -15.85 -3.33 -3.98
CA TYR A 267 -15.74 -2.76 -5.32
C TYR A 267 -14.53 -3.31 -6.07
N GLY A 268 -13.35 -3.26 -5.46
CA GLY A 268 -12.11 -3.73 -6.09
C GLY A 268 -12.07 -5.25 -6.36
N LEU A 269 -12.90 -6.03 -5.66
CA LEU A 269 -13.03 -7.48 -5.88
C LEU A 269 -14.07 -7.83 -6.95
N THR A 270 -14.99 -6.92 -7.29
CA THR A 270 -16.13 -7.23 -8.16
C THR A 270 -16.12 -6.47 -9.49
N HIS A 271 -15.24 -5.52 -9.67
CA HIS A 271 -15.10 -4.68 -10.87
C HIS A 271 -13.65 -4.66 -11.37
#